data_c86effac5d07b6478ade596004b9553c
#
_entry.id   c86effac5d07b6478ade596004b9553c
#
_cell.length_a   1.000
_cell.length_b   1.000
_cell.length_c   1.000
_cell.angle_alpha   90.00
_cell.angle_beta   90.00
_cell.angle_gamma   90.00
#
_symmetry.space_group_name_H-M   'P 1'
#
loop_
_entity.id
_entity.type
_entity.pdbx_description
1 polymer ?
#
loop_
_entity_poly.entity_id
_entity_poly.type
_entity_poly.pdbx_seq_one_letter_code
_entity_poly.pdbx_strand_id
1 'polypeptide(L)'
;MTNIQPPTHCPSCASELFWVNHLLYCKSNSCSSKAQKRIEHFAKTLKIKGLGPAAIEKLALEDIDQIYTLTVEDIAECLSSQKLAEKLYSEIENSRNAPLDAVLPAFSIPLIGKSATEKLSITCDTLFDINETTCESAGLGPKATENLLNWLYKDYYSFYDGVLPFDFKFSKTASLTTAQQGIVCISGKLKSFKTKADATAALEAAGYEVKSSLTKQVTVLVNESGIESAKTTKARESGVQIVTNLKSFLEK
;
A
#
# COMPACT_ATOMS: atom_id res chain seq x y z
N MET A 1 -26.01 9.15 38.09
CA MET A 1 -25.19 9.07 36.86
C MET A 1 -23.76 9.39 37.24
N THR A 2 -22.86 8.42 37.20
CA THR A 2 -21.44 8.63 37.46
C THR A 2 -20.86 9.45 36.32
N ASN A 3 -20.34 10.63 36.65
CA ASN A 3 -19.72 11.52 35.70
C ASN A 3 -18.37 10.90 35.28
N ILE A 4 -18.30 10.25 34.10
CA ILE A 4 -17.09 9.64 33.60
C ILE A 4 -16.19 10.78 33.11
N GLN A 5 -15.11 11.05 33.84
CA GLN A 5 -14.11 12.01 33.42
C GLN A 5 -13.10 11.34 32.46
N PRO A 6 -12.72 12.02 31.39
CA PRO A 6 -11.68 11.49 30.48
C PRO A 6 -10.33 11.39 31.21
N PRO A 7 -9.48 10.40 30.88
CA PRO A 7 -8.17 10.26 31.50
C PRO A 7 -7.29 11.46 31.13
N THR A 8 -6.45 11.88 32.08
CA THR A 8 -5.46 12.95 31.85
C THR A 8 -4.08 12.42 31.44
N HIS A 9 -3.82 11.15 31.74
CA HIS A 9 -2.53 10.50 31.46
C HIS A 9 -2.73 9.21 30.64
N CYS A 10 -1.73 8.91 29.84
CA CYS A 10 -1.71 7.69 29.01
C CYS A 10 -1.64 6.45 29.90
N PRO A 11 -2.54 5.48 29.74
CA PRO A 11 -2.54 4.26 30.57
C PRO A 11 -1.32 3.37 30.33
N SER A 12 -0.62 3.53 29.21
CA SER A 12 0.53 2.72 28.83
C SER A 12 1.87 3.29 29.30
N CYS A 13 2.07 4.62 29.21
CA CYS A 13 3.36 5.24 29.52
C CYS A 13 3.27 6.38 30.55
N ALA A 14 2.10 6.61 31.16
CA ALA A 14 1.83 7.65 32.11
C ALA A 14 2.12 9.11 31.67
N SER A 15 2.47 9.33 30.40
CA SER A 15 2.64 10.69 29.87
C SER A 15 1.31 11.41 29.74
N GLU A 16 1.33 12.75 29.84
CA GLU A 16 0.14 13.57 29.68
C GLU A 16 -0.54 13.37 28.32
N LEU A 17 -1.87 13.37 28.33
CA LEU A 17 -2.69 13.26 27.11
C LEU A 17 -3.13 14.63 26.63
N PHE A 18 -3.16 14.81 25.32
CA PHE A 18 -3.53 16.07 24.67
C PHE A 18 -4.78 15.90 23.82
N TRP A 19 -5.68 16.87 23.92
CA TRP A 19 -6.85 16.94 23.07
C TRP A 19 -6.48 17.43 21.66
N VAL A 20 -6.84 16.65 20.65
CA VAL A 20 -6.72 17.03 19.24
C VAL A 20 -8.01 16.63 18.53
N ASN A 21 -8.76 17.58 17.99
CA ASN A 21 -10.03 17.34 17.29
C ASN A 21 -11.00 16.42 18.10
N HIS A 22 -11.22 16.74 19.38
CA HIS A 22 -12.09 15.99 20.31
C HIS A 22 -11.63 14.56 20.65
N LEU A 23 -10.40 14.19 20.33
CA LEU A 23 -9.78 12.91 20.67
C LEU A 23 -8.56 13.12 21.57
N LEU A 24 -8.33 12.21 22.51
CA LEU A 24 -7.15 12.22 23.39
C LEU A 24 -5.98 11.49 22.73
N TYR A 25 -4.83 12.17 22.68
CA TYR A 25 -3.60 11.64 22.08
C TYR A 25 -2.44 11.63 23.08
N CYS A 26 -1.73 10.51 23.12
CA CYS A 26 -0.41 10.43 23.71
C CYS A 26 0.65 10.95 22.72
N LYS A 27 1.39 11.99 23.07
CA LYS A 27 2.47 12.55 22.22
C LYS A 27 3.84 11.98 22.54
N SER A 28 3.98 11.17 23.60
CA SER A 28 5.26 10.54 23.96
C SER A 28 5.79 9.64 22.82
N ASN A 29 7.06 9.81 22.46
CA ASN A 29 7.73 8.95 21.48
C ASN A 29 8.15 7.60 22.10
N SER A 30 8.33 7.53 23.42
CA SER A 30 8.68 6.32 24.17
C SER A 30 7.48 5.51 24.64
N CYS A 31 6.28 5.74 24.08
CA CYS A 31 5.08 5.00 24.47
C CYS A 31 5.07 3.60 23.83
N SER A 32 5.15 2.54 24.65
CA SER A 32 5.16 1.15 24.20
C SER A 32 3.94 0.77 23.35
N SER A 33 2.73 1.23 23.74
CA SER A 33 1.54 0.99 22.92
C SER A 33 1.60 1.65 21.53
N LYS A 34 2.28 2.79 21.39
CA LYS A 34 2.50 3.40 20.07
C LYS A 34 3.51 2.59 19.26
N ALA A 35 4.59 2.12 19.87
CA ALA A 35 5.57 1.25 19.25
C ALA A 35 4.91 -0.04 18.73
N GLN A 36 4.15 -0.73 19.59
CA GLN A 36 3.40 -1.92 19.19
C GLN A 36 2.42 -1.67 18.03
N LYS A 37 1.72 -0.53 18.04
CA LYS A 37 0.81 -0.17 16.94
C LYS A 37 1.53 0.14 15.63
N ARG A 38 2.74 0.71 15.68
CA ARG A 38 3.58 0.90 14.48
C ARG A 38 4.01 -0.45 13.90
N ILE A 39 4.48 -1.36 14.74
CA ILE A 39 4.89 -2.70 14.33
C ILE A 39 3.69 -3.49 13.77
N GLU A 40 2.53 -3.44 14.42
CA GLU A 40 1.29 -4.06 13.95
C GLU A 40 0.90 -3.54 12.54
N HIS A 41 0.92 -2.23 12.36
CA HIS A 41 0.61 -1.61 11.07
C HIS A 41 1.60 -2.02 9.98
N PHE A 42 2.89 -2.03 10.31
CA PHE A 42 3.97 -2.45 9.42
C PHE A 42 3.78 -3.91 8.98
N ALA A 43 3.61 -4.81 9.94
CA ALA A 43 3.40 -6.23 9.67
C ALA A 43 2.14 -6.49 8.82
N LYS A 44 1.05 -5.78 9.12
CA LYS A 44 -0.20 -5.88 8.36
C LYS A 44 -0.07 -5.38 6.93
N THR A 45 0.62 -4.25 6.75
CA THR A 45 0.81 -3.62 5.42
C THR A 45 1.68 -4.51 4.53
N LEU A 46 2.76 -5.08 5.07
CA LEU A 46 3.63 -6.03 4.37
C LEU A 46 3.09 -7.46 4.35
N LYS A 47 1.91 -7.71 4.94
CA LYS A 47 1.24 -9.01 4.99
C LYS A 47 2.05 -10.10 5.67
N ILE A 48 2.85 -9.76 6.70
CA ILE A 48 3.59 -10.70 7.53
C ILE A 48 2.58 -11.47 8.41
N LYS A 49 2.09 -12.59 7.91
CA LYS A 49 1.09 -13.39 8.61
C LYS A 49 1.68 -14.04 9.86
N GLY A 50 0.92 -13.99 10.94
CA GLY A 50 1.37 -14.49 12.24
C GLY A 50 1.97 -13.43 13.15
N LEU A 51 2.41 -12.28 12.64
CA LEU A 51 2.90 -11.17 13.44
C LEU A 51 1.76 -10.20 13.81
N GLY A 52 0.82 -10.69 14.61
CA GLY A 52 -0.27 -9.88 15.17
C GLY A 52 0.04 -9.37 16.58
N PRO A 53 -0.90 -8.61 17.22
CA PRO A 53 -0.68 -7.97 18.52
C PRO A 53 -0.15 -8.93 19.58
N ALA A 54 -0.74 -10.13 19.70
CA ALA A 54 -0.32 -11.12 20.68
C ALA A 54 1.09 -11.69 20.42
N ALA A 55 1.50 -11.79 19.16
CA ALA A 55 2.87 -12.23 18.82
C ALA A 55 3.87 -11.11 19.08
N ILE A 56 3.53 -9.87 18.72
CA ILE A 56 4.36 -8.67 18.98
C ILE A 56 4.62 -8.51 20.48
N GLU A 57 3.59 -8.70 21.31
CA GLU A 57 3.70 -8.62 22.77
C GLU A 57 4.58 -9.75 23.33
N LYS A 58 4.36 -11.01 22.90
CA LYS A 58 5.15 -12.16 23.35
C LYS A 58 6.62 -12.09 22.94
N LEU A 59 6.89 -11.57 21.73
CA LEU A 59 8.23 -11.36 21.21
C LEU A 59 8.90 -10.10 21.78
N ALA A 60 8.15 -9.32 22.61
CA ALA A 60 8.61 -8.07 23.20
C ALA A 60 9.22 -7.08 22.22
N LEU A 61 8.64 -6.99 21.01
CA LEU A 61 9.17 -6.11 19.96
C LEU A 61 8.84 -4.64 20.29
N GLU A 62 9.87 -3.81 20.23
CA GLU A 62 9.80 -2.38 20.53
C GLU A 62 9.95 -1.50 19.28
N ASP A 63 10.62 -2.01 18.22
CA ASP A 63 10.75 -1.30 16.94
C ASP A 63 10.72 -2.28 15.74
N ILE A 64 10.59 -1.71 14.54
CA ILE A 64 10.42 -2.44 13.27
C ILE A 64 11.66 -3.24 12.90
N ASP A 65 12.85 -2.72 13.15
CA ASP A 65 14.12 -3.37 12.83
C ASP A 65 14.27 -4.72 13.55
N GLN A 66 13.77 -4.82 14.79
CA GLN A 66 13.81 -6.05 15.58
C GLN A 66 13.05 -7.21 14.92
N ILE A 67 12.07 -6.95 14.05
CA ILE A 67 11.38 -8.00 13.29
C ILE A 67 12.39 -8.83 12.48
N TYR A 68 13.40 -8.17 11.91
CA TYR A 68 14.36 -8.77 10.99
C TYR A 68 15.60 -9.34 11.67
N THR A 69 15.71 -9.21 12.98
CA THR A 69 16.76 -9.84 13.81
C THR A 69 16.30 -11.15 14.46
N LEU A 70 14.99 -11.45 14.42
CA LEU A 70 14.43 -12.66 15.00
C LEU A 70 14.94 -13.93 14.32
N THR A 71 15.28 -14.93 15.12
CA THR A 71 15.57 -16.29 14.66
C THR A 71 14.35 -17.20 14.83
N VAL A 72 14.36 -18.38 14.20
CA VAL A 72 13.30 -19.39 14.39
C VAL A 72 13.25 -19.84 15.84
N GLU A 73 14.40 -19.96 16.48
CA GLU A 73 14.58 -20.37 17.87
C GLU A 73 13.93 -19.35 18.82
N ASP A 74 14.20 -18.06 18.67
CA ASP A 74 13.62 -17.00 19.48
C ASP A 74 12.10 -17.00 19.37
N ILE A 75 11.58 -17.12 18.14
CA ILE A 75 10.13 -17.16 17.89
C ILE A 75 9.52 -18.42 18.51
N ALA A 76 10.19 -19.59 18.40
CA ALA A 76 9.68 -20.85 18.93
C ALA A 76 9.60 -20.84 20.46
N GLU A 77 10.59 -20.27 21.13
CA GLU A 77 10.61 -20.10 22.57
C GLU A 77 9.45 -19.20 23.03
N CYS A 78 9.32 -18.02 22.44
CA CYS A 78 8.27 -17.04 22.81
C CYS A 78 6.86 -17.52 22.49
N LEU A 79 6.66 -18.19 21.35
CA LEU A 79 5.32 -18.67 20.93
C LEU A 79 5.01 -20.08 21.40
N SER A 80 5.97 -20.79 22.02
CA SER A 80 5.85 -22.19 22.48
C SER A 80 5.42 -23.14 21.36
N SER A 81 5.87 -22.91 20.11
CA SER A 81 5.50 -23.71 18.94
C SER A 81 6.46 -23.57 17.79
N GLN A 82 7.23 -24.62 17.52
CA GLN A 82 8.14 -24.70 16.39
C GLN A 82 7.45 -24.46 15.04
N LYS A 83 6.28 -25.06 14.83
CA LYS A 83 5.54 -24.95 13.56
C LYS A 83 5.04 -23.52 13.30
N LEU A 84 4.65 -22.79 14.34
CA LEU A 84 4.26 -21.38 14.20
C LEU A 84 5.49 -20.49 13.96
N ALA A 85 6.61 -20.81 14.61
CA ALA A 85 7.86 -20.07 14.44
C ALA A 85 8.37 -20.18 12.99
N GLU A 86 8.46 -21.38 12.43
CA GLU A 86 8.89 -21.59 11.04
C GLU A 86 8.01 -20.84 10.03
N LYS A 87 6.68 -20.86 10.25
CA LYS A 87 5.74 -20.13 9.40
C LYS A 87 5.93 -18.61 9.51
N LEU A 88 6.02 -18.09 10.73
CA LEU A 88 6.21 -16.65 10.94
C LEU A 88 7.56 -16.20 10.38
N TYR A 89 8.63 -16.95 10.62
CA TYR A 89 9.95 -16.66 10.08
C TYR A 89 9.94 -16.63 8.53
N SER A 90 9.26 -17.61 7.90
CA SER A 90 9.10 -17.61 6.44
C SER A 90 8.35 -16.37 5.92
N GLU A 91 7.32 -15.90 6.61
CA GLU A 91 6.62 -14.67 6.24
C GLU A 91 7.51 -13.42 6.42
N ILE A 92 8.34 -13.37 7.47
CA ILE A 92 9.33 -12.30 7.68
C ILE A 92 10.36 -12.30 6.54
N GLU A 93 10.94 -13.45 6.21
CA GLU A 93 11.91 -13.56 5.11
C GLU A 93 11.31 -13.19 3.76
N ASN A 94 10.06 -13.60 3.48
CA ASN A 94 9.36 -13.20 2.27
C ASN A 94 9.15 -11.67 2.19
N SER A 95 8.95 -11.01 3.32
CA SER A 95 8.75 -9.56 3.37
C SER A 95 9.99 -8.74 3.02
N ARG A 96 11.21 -9.32 3.13
CA ARG A 96 12.49 -8.66 2.78
C ARG A 96 12.54 -8.21 1.32
N ASN A 97 11.82 -8.90 0.44
CA ASN A 97 11.76 -8.58 -0.99
C ASN A 97 10.65 -7.56 -1.33
N ALA A 98 10.02 -6.97 -0.32
CA ALA A 98 8.95 -6.00 -0.57
C ALA A 98 9.51 -4.73 -1.22
N PRO A 99 8.91 -4.27 -2.33
CA PRO A 99 9.35 -3.04 -2.99
C PRO A 99 8.93 -1.79 -2.21
N LEU A 100 9.57 -0.65 -2.51
CA LEU A 100 9.37 0.61 -1.78
C LEU A 100 7.90 1.09 -1.78
N ASP A 101 7.15 0.82 -2.84
CA ASP A 101 5.71 1.12 -2.92
C ASP A 101 4.86 0.35 -1.90
N ALA A 102 5.33 -0.79 -1.41
CA ALA A 102 4.71 -1.52 -0.31
C ALA A 102 5.30 -1.13 1.06
N VAL A 103 6.60 -0.89 1.12
CA VAL A 103 7.36 -0.61 2.36
C VAL A 103 7.08 0.80 2.88
N LEU A 104 7.06 1.82 2.00
CA LEU A 104 6.91 3.21 2.41
C LEU A 104 5.58 3.48 3.16
N PRO A 105 4.41 2.98 2.69
CA PRO A 105 3.16 3.11 3.46
C PRO A 105 3.17 2.37 4.79
N ALA A 106 4.02 1.33 4.95
CA ALA A 106 4.08 0.53 6.17
C ALA A 106 4.67 1.31 7.36
N PHE A 107 5.47 2.34 7.13
CA PHE A 107 6.04 3.19 8.19
C PHE A 107 5.04 4.14 8.84
N SER A 108 3.77 4.17 8.42
CA SER A 108 2.73 5.04 9.00
C SER A 108 3.06 6.54 8.94
N ILE A 109 3.79 6.97 7.91
CA ILE A 109 4.12 8.40 7.72
C ILE A 109 2.82 9.16 7.43
N PRO A 110 2.49 10.23 8.18
CA PRO A 110 1.25 10.96 7.98
C PRO A 110 1.09 11.47 6.55
N LEU A 111 -0.05 11.21 5.92
CA LEU A 111 -0.41 11.55 4.53
C LEU A 111 0.36 10.77 3.44
N ILE A 112 1.25 9.86 3.80
CA ILE A 112 1.99 9.00 2.87
C ILE A 112 1.37 7.59 2.93
N GLY A 113 0.39 7.38 2.10
CA GLY A 113 -0.25 6.08 1.89
C GLY A 113 -0.03 5.60 0.45
N LYS A 114 -0.75 4.55 0.07
CA LYS A 114 -0.62 3.91 -1.24
C LYS A 114 -0.68 4.90 -2.42
N SER A 115 -1.65 5.83 -2.44
CA SER A 115 -1.78 6.81 -3.53
C SER A 115 -0.61 7.80 -3.63
N ALA A 116 -0.03 8.21 -2.49
CA ALA A 116 1.15 9.08 -2.49
C ALA A 116 2.37 8.32 -3.00
N THR A 117 2.52 7.07 -2.59
CA THR A 117 3.62 6.19 -2.98
C THR A 117 3.56 5.82 -4.47
N GLU A 118 2.37 5.55 -5.02
CA GLU A 118 2.15 5.34 -6.45
C GLU A 118 2.56 6.56 -7.29
N LYS A 119 2.29 7.76 -6.81
CA LYS A 119 2.73 8.99 -7.49
C LYS A 119 4.25 9.17 -7.44
N LEU A 120 4.87 8.87 -6.29
CA LEU A 120 6.32 8.92 -6.13
C LEU A 120 7.04 7.92 -7.04
N SER A 121 6.50 6.73 -7.26
CA SER A 121 7.10 5.72 -8.13
C SER A 121 7.21 6.13 -9.61
N ILE A 122 6.50 7.19 -10.01
CA ILE A 122 6.60 7.78 -11.36
C ILE A 122 7.83 8.68 -11.48
N THR A 123 8.21 9.36 -10.38
CA THR A 123 9.27 10.38 -10.36
C THR A 123 10.56 9.92 -9.70
N CYS A 124 10.51 8.82 -8.94
CA CYS A 124 11.62 8.28 -8.17
C CYS A 124 11.81 6.79 -8.48
N ASP A 125 13.04 6.33 -8.62
CA ASP A 125 13.38 4.90 -8.72
C ASP A 125 13.66 4.29 -7.34
N THR A 126 14.22 5.09 -6.43
CA THR A 126 14.67 4.66 -5.11
C THR A 126 14.24 5.64 -4.02
N LEU A 127 14.38 5.23 -2.76
CA LEU A 127 14.17 6.10 -1.60
C LEU A 127 15.09 7.33 -1.62
N PHE A 128 16.31 7.18 -2.16
CA PHE A 128 17.32 8.24 -2.20
C PHE A 128 17.04 9.33 -3.24
N ASP A 129 16.13 9.08 -4.17
CA ASP A 129 15.68 10.07 -5.15
C ASP A 129 14.62 11.02 -4.58
N ILE A 130 14.09 10.71 -3.38
CA ILE A 130 13.03 11.48 -2.76
C ILE A 130 13.60 12.78 -2.18
N ASN A 131 13.15 13.90 -2.74
CA ASN A 131 13.47 15.25 -2.32
C ASN A 131 12.27 16.18 -2.59
N GLU A 132 12.40 17.46 -2.24
CA GLU A 132 11.32 18.43 -2.41
C GLU A 132 10.83 18.51 -3.87
N THR A 133 11.75 18.58 -4.82
CA THR A 133 11.45 18.70 -6.26
C THR A 133 10.74 17.46 -6.79
N THR A 134 11.17 16.24 -6.41
CA THR A 134 10.52 14.99 -6.86
C THR A 134 9.16 14.80 -6.22
N CYS A 135 8.98 15.21 -4.96
CA CYS A 135 7.67 15.21 -4.30
C CYS A 135 6.69 16.19 -4.97
N GLU A 136 7.15 17.39 -5.31
CA GLU A 136 6.35 18.39 -6.04
C GLU A 136 5.97 17.87 -7.43
N SER A 137 6.93 17.32 -8.17
CA SER A 137 6.70 16.69 -9.49
C SER A 137 5.73 15.52 -9.43
N ALA A 138 5.73 14.74 -8.34
CA ALA A 138 4.75 13.69 -8.07
C ALA A 138 3.37 14.24 -7.68
N GLY A 139 3.22 15.55 -7.51
CA GLY A 139 1.97 16.19 -7.09
C GLY A 139 1.60 15.90 -5.64
N LEU A 140 2.57 15.76 -4.75
CA LEU A 140 2.36 15.73 -3.31
C LEU A 140 2.12 17.15 -2.80
N GLY A 141 1.14 17.31 -1.87
CA GLY A 141 0.91 18.59 -1.22
C GLY A 141 2.02 18.94 -0.21
N PRO A 142 2.22 20.24 0.13
CA PRO A 142 3.30 20.69 1.00
C PRO A 142 3.41 19.93 2.33
N LYS A 143 2.26 19.64 2.95
CA LYS A 143 2.22 18.92 4.23
C LYS A 143 2.67 17.45 4.11
N ALA A 144 2.32 16.78 3.01
CA ALA A 144 2.75 15.40 2.76
C ALA A 144 4.26 15.35 2.46
N THR A 145 4.75 16.29 1.67
CA THR A 145 6.19 16.47 1.39
C THR A 145 6.97 16.70 2.68
N GLU A 146 6.54 17.67 3.52
CA GLU A 146 7.17 17.94 4.81
C GLU A 146 7.23 16.68 5.70
N ASN A 147 6.14 15.95 5.82
CA ASN A 147 6.08 14.73 6.64
C ASN A 147 7.04 13.66 6.12
N LEU A 148 7.09 13.45 4.81
CA LEU A 148 7.96 12.46 4.17
C LEU A 148 9.43 12.80 4.35
N LEU A 149 9.82 14.05 4.09
CA LEU A 149 11.21 14.50 4.25
C LEU A 149 11.64 14.51 5.71
N ASN A 150 10.76 14.91 6.64
CA ASN A 150 11.04 14.83 8.08
C ASN A 150 11.28 13.36 8.51
N TRP A 151 10.45 12.42 8.06
CA TRP A 151 10.65 11.01 8.34
C TRP A 151 11.97 10.51 7.73
N LEU A 152 12.26 10.84 6.46
CA LEU A 152 13.48 10.43 5.79
C LEU A 152 14.73 10.89 6.53
N TYR A 153 14.80 12.18 6.90
CA TYR A 153 15.99 12.75 7.52
C TYR A 153 16.12 12.50 9.03
N LYS A 154 14.99 12.36 9.75
CA LYS A 154 15.03 12.19 11.22
C LYS A 154 14.90 10.75 11.66
N ASP A 155 14.08 9.96 10.96
CA ASP A 155 13.82 8.59 11.38
C ASP A 155 14.65 7.60 10.53
N TYR A 156 14.54 7.66 9.19
CA TYR A 156 15.20 6.69 8.33
C TYR A 156 16.73 6.76 8.45
N TYR A 157 17.34 7.90 8.16
CA TYR A 157 18.81 8.03 8.22
C TYR A 157 19.38 7.90 9.63
N SER A 158 18.61 8.12 10.68
CA SER A 158 19.10 8.02 12.07
C SER A 158 18.97 6.60 12.63
N PHE A 159 18.00 5.80 12.19
CA PHE A 159 17.67 4.53 12.84
C PHE A 159 17.58 3.34 11.89
N TYR A 160 17.26 3.52 10.61
CA TYR A 160 16.93 2.44 9.70
C TYR A 160 17.90 2.26 8.54
N ASP A 161 18.74 3.26 8.25
CA ASP A 161 19.71 3.21 7.16
C ASP A 161 20.77 2.13 7.42
N GLY A 162 20.92 1.20 6.48
CA GLY A 162 21.80 0.05 6.61
C GLY A 162 21.35 -1.03 7.61
N VAL A 163 20.20 -0.84 8.30
CA VAL A 163 19.67 -1.79 9.30
C VAL A 163 18.54 -2.62 8.71
N LEU A 164 17.60 -1.98 8.00
CA LEU A 164 16.48 -2.69 7.38
C LEU A 164 16.90 -3.41 6.10
N PRO A 165 16.39 -4.63 5.87
CA PRO A 165 16.85 -5.51 4.79
C PRO A 165 16.19 -5.25 3.43
N PHE A 166 15.74 -4.03 3.16
CA PHE A 166 15.06 -3.70 1.91
C PHE A 166 16.00 -3.03 0.91
N ASP A 167 15.78 -3.28 -0.37
CA ASP A 167 16.46 -2.58 -1.47
C ASP A 167 16.01 -1.12 -1.62
N PHE A 168 14.91 -0.73 -0.98
CA PHE A 168 14.31 0.59 -1.05
C PHE A 168 14.15 1.14 -2.48
N LYS A 169 13.83 0.23 -3.42
CA LYS A 169 13.51 0.56 -4.80
C LYS A 169 12.01 0.44 -5.02
N PHE A 170 11.45 1.36 -5.78
CA PHE A 170 10.08 1.21 -6.25
C PHE A 170 10.00 -0.01 -7.19
N SER A 171 8.91 -0.77 -7.08
CA SER A 171 8.61 -1.68 -8.15
C SER A 171 8.50 -0.81 -9.40
N LYS A 172 9.37 -1.04 -10.38
CA LYS A 172 9.04 -0.59 -11.72
C LYS A 172 7.77 -1.36 -12.09
N THR A 173 6.63 -0.82 -11.68
CA THR A 173 5.46 -1.01 -12.51
C THR A 173 6.01 -0.61 -13.86
N ALA A 174 6.07 -1.57 -14.78
CA ALA A 174 6.35 -1.22 -16.16
C ALA A 174 5.31 -0.15 -16.52
N SER A 175 5.62 1.10 -16.23
CA SER A 175 5.21 2.22 -17.02
C SER A 175 5.95 1.97 -18.31
N LEU A 176 5.46 0.95 -19.05
CA LEU A 176 5.45 1.10 -20.46
C LEU A 176 4.85 2.49 -20.67
N THR A 177 5.71 3.45 -20.97
CA THR A 177 5.39 4.56 -21.82
C THR A 177 5.12 4.01 -23.22
N THR A 178 4.24 3.03 -23.30
CA THR A 178 3.31 2.89 -24.40
C THR A 178 2.34 4.04 -24.14
N ALA A 179 2.34 5.00 -25.03
CA ALA A 179 1.34 6.06 -25.08
C ALA A 179 0.01 5.44 -24.61
N GLN A 180 -0.57 5.99 -23.52
CA GLN A 180 -1.80 5.45 -22.95
C GLN A 180 -2.83 5.37 -24.08
N GLN A 181 -3.06 4.17 -24.64
CA GLN A 181 -3.93 3.99 -25.81
C GLN A 181 -5.39 4.28 -25.46
N GLY A 182 -5.70 4.38 -24.17
CA GLY A 182 -7.01 4.73 -23.68
C GLY A 182 -7.42 3.95 -22.42
N ILE A 183 -8.59 4.27 -21.92
CA ILE A 183 -9.21 3.61 -20.75
C ILE A 183 -10.34 2.72 -21.23
N VAL A 184 -10.25 1.43 -20.88
CA VAL A 184 -11.21 0.39 -21.31
C VAL A 184 -12.09 -0.03 -20.14
N CYS A 185 -13.39 -0.19 -20.40
CA CYS A 185 -14.33 -0.81 -19.48
C CYS A 185 -14.86 -2.12 -20.09
N ILE A 186 -14.85 -3.22 -19.32
CA ILE A 186 -15.38 -4.51 -19.77
C ILE A 186 -16.79 -4.71 -19.22
N SER A 187 -17.75 -4.87 -20.11
CA SER A 187 -19.16 -5.12 -19.79
C SER A 187 -19.62 -6.50 -20.26
N GLY A 188 -20.35 -7.20 -19.39
CA GLY A 188 -20.94 -8.49 -19.73
C GLY A 188 -19.94 -9.66 -19.73
N LYS A 189 -20.36 -10.75 -20.41
CA LYS A 189 -19.57 -11.98 -20.57
C LYS A 189 -18.71 -11.86 -21.82
N LEU A 190 -17.43 -12.22 -21.70
CA LEU A 190 -16.51 -12.25 -22.82
C LEU A 190 -16.65 -13.56 -23.62
N LYS A 191 -16.35 -13.50 -24.92
CA LYS A 191 -16.26 -14.66 -25.83
C LYS A 191 -14.82 -14.97 -26.22
N SER A 192 -13.97 -13.92 -26.32
CA SER A 192 -12.57 -14.03 -26.72
C SER A 192 -11.64 -14.51 -25.62
N PHE A 193 -12.03 -14.33 -24.34
CA PHE A 193 -11.25 -14.72 -23.17
C PHE A 193 -12.07 -15.54 -22.19
N LYS A 194 -11.42 -16.51 -21.51
CA LYS A 194 -12.08 -17.38 -20.52
C LYS A 194 -12.53 -16.63 -19.28
N THR A 195 -11.72 -15.67 -18.82
CA THR A 195 -12.01 -14.84 -17.66
C THR A 195 -11.82 -13.36 -17.95
N LYS A 196 -12.46 -12.51 -17.12
CA LYS A 196 -12.22 -11.06 -17.19
C LYS A 196 -10.80 -10.70 -16.76
N ALA A 197 -10.18 -11.48 -15.87
CA ALA A 197 -8.81 -11.30 -15.44
C ALA A 197 -7.83 -11.48 -16.61
N ASP A 198 -8.00 -12.53 -17.43
CA ASP A 198 -7.17 -12.77 -18.61
C ASP A 198 -7.31 -11.64 -19.65
N ALA A 199 -8.52 -11.16 -19.84
CA ALA A 199 -8.79 -10.02 -20.73
C ALA A 199 -8.19 -8.71 -20.21
N THR A 200 -8.22 -8.50 -18.90
CA THR A 200 -7.59 -7.33 -18.25
C THR A 200 -6.07 -7.38 -18.43
N ALA A 201 -5.45 -8.50 -18.15
CA ALA A 201 -4.01 -8.69 -18.34
C ALA A 201 -3.57 -8.45 -19.81
N ALA A 202 -4.36 -8.92 -20.78
CA ALA A 202 -4.08 -8.71 -22.20
C ALA A 202 -4.22 -7.22 -22.62
N LEU A 203 -5.22 -6.51 -22.08
CA LEU A 203 -5.39 -5.07 -22.32
C LEU A 203 -4.29 -4.24 -21.68
N GLU A 204 -3.90 -4.56 -20.45
CA GLU A 204 -2.80 -3.90 -19.73
C GLU A 204 -1.47 -4.14 -20.45
N ALA A 205 -1.21 -5.35 -20.94
CA ALA A 205 -0.05 -5.66 -21.77
C ALA A 205 -0.02 -4.88 -23.09
N ALA A 206 -1.19 -4.51 -23.64
CA ALA A 206 -1.34 -3.69 -24.83
C ALA A 206 -1.34 -2.17 -24.54
N GLY A 207 -1.14 -1.74 -23.28
CA GLY A 207 -1.04 -0.33 -22.89
C GLY A 207 -2.37 0.36 -22.58
N TYR A 208 -3.45 -0.39 -22.34
CA TYR A 208 -4.74 0.16 -21.93
C TYR A 208 -4.91 0.10 -20.40
N GLU A 209 -5.51 1.12 -19.80
CA GLU A 209 -5.98 1.08 -18.43
C GLU A 209 -7.37 0.45 -18.35
N VAL A 210 -7.59 -0.55 -17.48
CA VAL A 210 -8.90 -1.22 -17.36
C VAL A 210 -9.64 -0.76 -16.11
N LYS A 211 -10.85 -0.22 -16.28
CA LYS A 211 -11.75 0.18 -15.19
C LYS A 211 -12.98 -0.71 -15.11
N SER A 212 -13.42 -0.99 -13.88
CA SER A 212 -14.63 -1.81 -13.61
C SER A 212 -15.94 -1.08 -13.90
N SER A 213 -15.90 0.26 -13.95
CA SER A 213 -17.09 1.11 -14.16
C SER A 213 -16.89 2.09 -15.32
N LEU A 214 -18.00 2.44 -16.00
CA LEU A 214 -17.99 3.41 -17.07
C LEU A 214 -17.93 4.83 -16.48
N THR A 215 -16.77 5.45 -16.50
CA THR A 215 -16.52 6.84 -16.09
C THR A 215 -16.40 7.73 -17.32
N LYS A 216 -16.39 9.06 -17.15
CA LYS A 216 -16.20 10.04 -18.24
C LYS A 216 -14.86 9.90 -18.97
N GLN A 217 -13.89 9.22 -18.36
CA GLN A 217 -12.54 9.02 -18.90
C GLN A 217 -12.43 7.75 -19.76
N VAL A 218 -13.44 6.86 -19.75
CA VAL A 218 -13.42 5.63 -20.53
C VAL A 218 -13.57 5.95 -22.01
N THR A 219 -12.61 5.50 -22.81
CA THR A 219 -12.58 5.70 -24.27
C THR A 219 -13.12 4.51 -25.04
N VAL A 220 -13.04 3.29 -24.45
CA VAL A 220 -13.48 2.05 -25.09
C VAL A 220 -14.32 1.21 -24.14
N LEU A 221 -15.48 0.75 -24.60
CA LEU A 221 -16.32 -0.24 -23.91
C LEU A 221 -16.25 -1.59 -24.64
N VAL A 222 -15.76 -2.62 -23.99
CA VAL A 222 -15.81 -3.99 -24.51
C VAL A 222 -17.13 -4.64 -24.12
N ASN A 223 -17.96 -5.00 -25.10
CA ASN A 223 -19.21 -5.75 -24.93
C ASN A 223 -19.33 -6.86 -25.98
N GLU A 224 -18.80 -8.04 -25.69
CA GLU A 224 -18.88 -9.21 -26.57
C GLU A 224 -20.15 -10.04 -26.38
N SER A 225 -20.92 -9.75 -25.33
CA SER A 225 -22.18 -10.48 -25.07
C SER A 225 -23.25 -10.21 -26.12
N GLY A 226 -23.20 -9.06 -26.78
CA GLY A 226 -24.23 -8.58 -27.69
C GLY A 226 -25.51 -8.10 -26.99
N ILE A 227 -25.55 -8.19 -25.66
CA ILE A 227 -26.70 -7.75 -24.85
C ILE A 227 -26.54 -6.26 -24.54
N GLU A 228 -27.56 -5.49 -24.86
CA GLU A 228 -27.57 -4.08 -24.49
C GLU A 228 -27.81 -3.93 -22.99
N SER A 229 -26.84 -3.30 -22.32
CA SER A 229 -26.88 -3.01 -20.89
C SER A 229 -26.92 -1.51 -20.65
N ALA A 230 -27.28 -1.07 -19.46
CA ALA A 230 -27.21 0.34 -19.08
C ALA A 230 -25.82 0.97 -19.34
N LYS A 231 -24.73 0.17 -19.25
CA LYS A 231 -23.38 0.62 -19.61
C LYS A 231 -23.24 0.81 -21.13
N THR A 232 -23.82 -0.06 -21.94
CA THR A 232 -23.75 0.03 -23.40
C THR A 232 -24.52 1.23 -23.93
N THR A 233 -25.73 1.46 -23.41
CA THR A 233 -26.56 2.64 -23.76
C THR A 233 -25.81 3.93 -23.40
N LYS A 234 -25.29 4.02 -22.17
CA LYS A 234 -24.53 5.20 -21.70
C LYS A 234 -23.23 5.43 -22.49
N ALA A 235 -22.53 4.36 -22.88
CA ALA A 235 -21.32 4.47 -23.70
C ALA A 235 -21.64 5.06 -25.09
N ARG A 236 -22.74 4.62 -25.70
CA ARG A 236 -23.23 5.11 -27.00
C ARG A 236 -23.61 6.59 -26.92
N GLU A 237 -24.33 6.98 -25.88
CA GLU A 237 -24.71 8.39 -25.63
C GLU A 237 -23.51 9.30 -25.40
N SER A 238 -22.45 8.77 -24.80
CA SER A 238 -21.22 9.50 -24.49
C SER A 238 -20.16 9.44 -25.61
N GLY A 239 -20.45 8.82 -26.75
CA GLY A 239 -19.49 8.69 -27.88
C GLY A 239 -18.33 7.74 -27.61
N VAL A 240 -18.43 6.85 -26.60
CA VAL A 240 -17.41 5.86 -26.25
C VAL A 240 -17.42 4.74 -27.31
N GLN A 241 -16.25 4.37 -27.83
CA GLN A 241 -16.10 3.28 -28.79
C GLN A 241 -16.54 1.95 -28.17
N ILE A 242 -17.45 1.24 -28.86
CA ILE A 242 -17.92 -0.08 -28.42
C ILE A 242 -17.21 -1.17 -29.24
N VAL A 243 -16.48 -2.05 -28.55
CA VAL A 243 -15.75 -3.19 -29.11
C VAL A 243 -16.53 -4.49 -28.83
N THR A 244 -16.87 -5.22 -29.87
CA THR A 244 -17.63 -6.49 -29.80
C THR A 244 -16.76 -7.74 -29.91
N ASN A 245 -15.46 -7.59 -30.25
CA ASN A 245 -14.46 -8.65 -30.26
C ASN A 245 -13.13 -8.07 -29.78
N LEU A 246 -12.76 -8.43 -28.55
CA LEU A 246 -11.57 -7.90 -27.89
C LEU A 246 -10.28 -8.42 -28.55
N LYS A 247 -10.27 -9.69 -28.99
CA LYS A 247 -9.08 -10.28 -29.62
C LYS A 247 -8.72 -9.56 -30.91
N SER A 248 -9.70 -9.33 -31.78
CA SER A 248 -9.49 -8.57 -33.02
C SER A 248 -9.18 -7.08 -32.79
N PHE A 249 -9.53 -6.54 -31.63
CA PHE A 249 -9.18 -5.17 -31.24
C PHE A 249 -7.73 -5.05 -30.81
N LEU A 250 -7.17 -6.07 -30.16
CA LEU A 250 -5.79 -6.13 -29.70
C LEU A 250 -4.79 -6.50 -30.80
N GLU A 251 -5.26 -7.09 -31.90
CA GLU A 251 -4.43 -7.50 -33.05
C GLU A 251 -4.25 -6.37 -34.10
N LYS A 252 -4.82 -5.18 -33.87
CA LYS A 252 -4.67 -3.99 -34.72
C LYS A 252 -3.50 -3.11 -34.26
#